data_a0123f946cc0d32b5999c3b52a80ef2b
#
_entry.id   a0123f946cc0d32b5999c3b52a80ef2b
#
_cell.length_a   1.000
_cell.length_b   1.000
_cell.length_c   1.000
_cell.angle_alpha   90.00
_cell.angle_beta   90.00
_cell.angle_gamma   90.00
#
_symmetry.space_group_name_H-M   'P 1'
#
loop_
_entity.id
_entity.type
_entity.pdbx_description
1 polymer ?
#
loop_
_entity_poly.entity_id
_entity_poly.type
_entity_poly.pdbx_seq_one_letter_code
_entity_poly.pdbx_strand_id
1 'polypeptide(L)'
;MKVALFIDRDGTLIKEPDDEQIDAYEKLEFVPGVMRNLGFIRRHLDHEFVMVSNQDGLGTDSFPENTFWPAHNLMMKTLAGEGITFDDVLIDRSFPDEHLPTRKPGTGMLGKYLEGSYDLSRCYVIGDRETDAQLALNIGCKALILKSPDENSYKDERITYVDSWDKIAELVFAGERKSEVKRTTKETDIEVRINLDGNGACDIHTGLGFFDHMLEQIGKHGGMDLYIHVDGDLQVDEHHTIEDTALALGECLGKALGDKRGIERYGYCLPMDDCMCQVVLDFGGRPWLVWDAEFKREKVGDMPTEMFLHFFKSLSDAAKMNLNIKAEGQNEHHKIEGIFKALARSLKMAVKRDIYHYQLPSSKGVL
;
A
#
# COMPACT_ATOMS: atom_id res chain seq x y z
N MET A 1 16.23 -18.52 6.60
CA MET A 1 15.51 -19.14 5.46
C MET A 1 15.64 -18.20 4.27
N LYS A 2 15.75 -18.75 3.06
CA LYS A 2 15.83 -17.96 1.82
C LYS A 2 14.46 -17.33 1.49
N VAL A 3 14.48 -16.31 0.65
CA VAL A 3 13.28 -15.65 0.10
C VAL A 3 13.37 -15.69 -1.42
N ALA A 4 12.26 -16.00 -2.09
CA ALA A 4 12.19 -16.03 -3.54
C ALA A 4 11.08 -15.10 -4.06
N LEU A 5 11.30 -14.54 -5.24
CA LEU A 5 10.30 -13.86 -6.04
C LEU A 5 10.00 -14.74 -7.25
N PHE A 6 8.79 -15.28 -7.30
CA PHE A 6 8.27 -16.05 -8.44
C PHE A 6 7.63 -15.08 -9.42
N ILE A 7 8.27 -14.87 -10.54
CA ILE A 7 7.93 -13.78 -11.46
C ILE A 7 7.44 -14.37 -12.77
N ASP A 8 6.23 -14.00 -13.17
CA ASP A 8 5.72 -14.34 -14.48
C ASP A 8 6.44 -13.57 -15.58
N ARG A 9 6.35 -14.06 -16.81
CA ARG A 9 7.03 -13.52 -17.97
C ARG A 9 6.13 -12.56 -18.75
N ASP A 10 5.08 -13.08 -19.35
CA ASP A 10 4.18 -12.36 -20.28
C ASP A 10 3.18 -11.52 -19.46
N GLY A 11 2.88 -10.30 -19.92
CA GLY A 11 2.10 -9.34 -19.14
C GLY A 11 2.80 -8.74 -17.91
N THR A 12 3.90 -9.34 -17.45
CA THR A 12 4.59 -8.97 -16.21
C THR A 12 5.99 -8.39 -16.47
N LEU A 13 6.91 -9.13 -17.09
CA LEU A 13 8.24 -8.63 -17.47
C LEU A 13 8.18 -7.96 -18.86
N ILE A 14 7.49 -8.57 -19.78
CA ILE A 14 7.29 -8.10 -21.15
C ILE A 14 5.80 -8.00 -21.42
N LYS A 15 5.42 -7.08 -22.30
CA LYS A 15 4.03 -6.92 -22.72
C LYS A 15 3.57 -8.17 -23.46
N GLU A 16 2.34 -8.57 -23.22
CA GLU A 16 1.71 -9.65 -23.95
C GLU A 16 1.01 -9.10 -25.20
N PRO A 17 1.27 -9.64 -26.40
CA PRO A 17 0.57 -9.29 -27.62
C PRO A 17 -0.83 -9.94 -27.67
N ASP A 18 -1.69 -9.45 -28.58
CA ASP A 18 -3.07 -9.93 -28.72
C ASP A 18 -3.19 -11.45 -29.06
N ASP A 19 -2.15 -12.05 -29.65
CA ASP A 19 -2.07 -13.47 -29.95
C ASP A 19 -1.37 -14.30 -28.85
N GLU A 20 -1.06 -13.69 -27.72
CA GLU A 20 -0.46 -14.31 -26.53
C GLU A 20 0.88 -15.02 -26.78
N GLN A 21 1.57 -14.77 -27.92
CA GLN A 21 2.83 -15.43 -28.29
C GLN A 21 3.92 -14.41 -28.63
N ILE A 22 5.05 -14.47 -27.92
CA ILE A 22 6.26 -13.71 -28.24
C ILE A 22 7.15 -14.60 -29.11
N ASP A 23 6.86 -14.65 -30.37
CA ASP A 23 7.48 -15.49 -31.40
C ASP A 23 8.39 -14.73 -32.38
N ALA A 24 8.52 -13.41 -32.19
CA ALA A 24 9.36 -12.52 -32.96
C ALA A 24 9.99 -11.42 -32.12
N TYR A 25 11.13 -10.87 -32.57
CA TYR A 25 11.80 -9.77 -31.85
C TYR A 25 10.95 -8.50 -31.79
N GLU A 26 10.15 -8.25 -32.82
CA GLU A 26 9.28 -7.09 -32.93
C GLU A 26 8.17 -7.06 -31.86
N LYS A 27 7.81 -8.23 -31.33
CA LYS A 27 6.83 -8.37 -30.25
C LYS A 27 7.45 -8.20 -28.87
N LEU A 28 8.79 -8.21 -28.77
CA LEU A 28 9.48 -8.10 -27.48
C LEU A 28 9.48 -6.65 -27.00
N GLU A 29 8.58 -6.32 -26.10
CA GLU A 29 8.51 -5.01 -25.45
C GLU A 29 8.46 -5.18 -23.93
N PHE A 30 9.36 -4.52 -23.20
CA PHE A 30 9.35 -4.59 -21.73
C PHE A 30 8.21 -3.78 -21.13
N VAL A 31 7.61 -4.31 -20.06
CA VAL A 31 6.64 -3.56 -19.26
C VAL A 31 7.35 -2.34 -18.63
N PRO A 32 6.73 -1.15 -18.65
CA PRO A 32 7.34 0.04 -18.07
C PRO A 32 7.80 -0.15 -16.63
N GLY A 33 9.01 0.28 -16.32
CA GLY A 33 9.57 0.22 -14.97
C GLY A 33 10.28 -1.09 -14.60
N VAL A 34 10.12 -2.19 -15.34
CA VAL A 34 10.75 -3.50 -15.03
C VAL A 34 12.26 -3.38 -14.80
N MET A 35 13.01 -2.81 -15.75
CA MET A 35 14.48 -2.74 -15.65
C MET A 35 14.93 -2.00 -14.39
N ARG A 36 14.35 -0.82 -14.14
CA ARG A 36 14.72 -0.01 -12.98
C ARG A 36 14.41 -0.73 -11.68
N ASN A 37 13.22 -1.29 -11.58
CA ASN A 37 12.69 -1.85 -10.33
C ASN A 37 13.27 -3.22 -9.99
N LEU A 38 13.36 -4.15 -10.93
CA LEU A 38 14.04 -5.42 -10.70
C LEU A 38 15.53 -5.22 -10.44
N GLY A 39 16.19 -4.31 -11.18
CA GLY A 39 17.57 -3.95 -10.92
C GLY A 39 17.78 -3.34 -9.53
N PHE A 40 16.83 -2.55 -9.04
CA PHE A 40 16.83 -2.03 -7.68
C PHE A 40 16.70 -3.17 -6.65
N ILE A 41 15.70 -4.03 -6.80
CA ILE A 41 15.46 -5.17 -5.90
C ILE A 41 16.69 -6.08 -5.87
N ARG A 42 17.25 -6.45 -7.04
CA ARG A 42 18.42 -7.33 -7.15
C ARG A 42 19.65 -6.79 -6.44
N ARG A 43 19.86 -5.47 -6.45
CA ARG A 43 21.01 -4.83 -5.78
C ARG A 43 20.87 -4.69 -4.27
N HIS A 44 19.65 -4.66 -3.74
CA HIS A 44 19.41 -4.31 -2.34
C HIS A 44 18.88 -5.47 -1.50
N LEU A 45 18.36 -6.52 -2.13
CA LEU A 45 17.79 -7.68 -1.44
C LEU A 45 18.45 -8.97 -1.93
N ASP A 46 18.74 -9.87 -0.99
CA ASP A 46 19.23 -11.22 -1.27
C ASP A 46 18.04 -12.18 -1.51
N HIS A 47 17.28 -11.89 -2.57
CA HIS A 47 16.14 -12.69 -2.99
C HIS A 47 16.49 -13.48 -4.24
N GLU A 48 16.12 -14.76 -4.28
CA GLU A 48 16.21 -15.56 -5.51
C GLU A 48 15.10 -15.11 -6.49
N PHE A 49 15.46 -14.87 -7.75
CA PHE A 49 14.52 -14.58 -8.81
C PHE A 49 14.23 -15.85 -9.59
N VAL A 50 12.98 -16.24 -9.61
CA VAL A 50 12.50 -17.45 -10.27
C VAL A 50 11.45 -17.08 -11.30
N MET A 51 11.76 -17.27 -12.57
CA MET A 51 10.75 -17.10 -13.62
C MET A 51 9.82 -18.30 -13.61
N VAL A 52 8.49 -18.05 -13.63
CA VAL A 52 7.46 -19.12 -13.69
C VAL A 52 6.45 -18.75 -14.76
N SER A 53 6.52 -19.40 -15.91
CA SER A 53 5.72 -19.04 -17.10
C SER A 53 4.99 -20.22 -17.68
N ASN A 54 3.74 -20.01 -18.07
CA ASN A 54 3.00 -20.93 -18.95
C ASN A 54 3.20 -20.47 -20.41
N GLN A 55 3.66 -21.38 -21.26
CA GLN A 55 3.88 -21.13 -22.69
C GLN A 55 3.09 -22.17 -23.49
N ASP A 56 1.86 -21.86 -23.79
CA ASP A 56 0.88 -22.76 -24.33
C ASP A 56 1.33 -23.33 -25.69
N GLY A 57 1.50 -24.65 -25.75
CA GLY A 57 1.88 -25.36 -26.96
C GLY A 57 3.32 -25.13 -27.46
N LEU A 58 4.20 -24.59 -26.59
CA LEU A 58 5.62 -24.41 -26.93
C LEU A 58 6.27 -25.77 -27.34
N GLY A 59 6.80 -25.82 -28.55
CA GLY A 59 7.38 -26.99 -29.17
C GLY A 59 6.44 -27.73 -30.12
N THR A 60 5.21 -27.24 -30.28
CA THR A 60 4.26 -27.72 -31.31
C THR A 60 4.32 -26.86 -32.57
N ASP A 61 3.54 -27.24 -33.60
CA ASP A 61 3.42 -26.45 -34.83
C ASP A 61 2.77 -25.08 -34.62
N SER A 62 1.97 -24.92 -33.55
CA SER A 62 1.32 -23.64 -33.23
C SER A 62 2.28 -22.66 -32.54
N PHE A 63 3.31 -23.16 -31.86
CA PHE A 63 4.34 -22.33 -31.21
C PHE A 63 5.71 -23.02 -31.28
N PRO A 64 6.42 -22.93 -32.40
CA PRO A 64 7.67 -23.62 -32.62
C PRO A 64 8.81 -23.08 -31.73
N GLU A 65 9.67 -23.95 -31.22
CA GLU A 65 10.80 -23.57 -30.38
C GLU A 65 11.76 -22.55 -31.03
N ASN A 66 11.97 -22.66 -32.32
CA ASN A 66 12.85 -21.79 -33.10
C ASN A 66 12.33 -20.35 -33.23
N THR A 67 11.08 -20.08 -32.91
CA THR A 67 10.48 -18.74 -32.84
C THR A 67 10.51 -18.19 -31.40
N PHE A 68 10.28 -19.03 -30.41
CA PHE A 68 10.27 -18.65 -29.00
C PHE A 68 11.67 -18.30 -28.45
N TRP A 69 12.65 -19.23 -28.60
CA TRP A 69 13.95 -19.10 -27.94
C TRP A 69 14.76 -17.87 -28.36
N PRO A 70 14.76 -17.39 -29.61
CA PRO A 70 15.46 -16.18 -29.98
C PRO A 70 15.00 -14.94 -29.20
N ALA A 71 13.68 -14.72 -29.11
CA ALA A 71 13.10 -13.60 -28.37
C ALA A 71 13.32 -13.76 -26.84
N HIS A 72 13.10 -14.95 -26.30
CA HIS A 72 13.36 -15.26 -24.90
C HIS A 72 14.82 -15.03 -24.51
N ASN A 73 15.77 -15.53 -25.29
CA ASN A 73 17.18 -15.36 -25.04
C ASN A 73 17.64 -13.89 -25.14
N LEU A 74 17.06 -13.11 -26.05
CA LEU A 74 17.32 -11.67 -26.14
C LEU A 74 16.82 -10.95 -24.90
N MET A 75 15.61 -11.27 -24.43
CA MET A 75 15.05 -10.75 -23.18
C MET A 75 15.99 -11.05 -22.00
N MET A 76 16.36 -12.31 -21.81
CA MET A 76 17.26 -12.74 -20.73
C MET A 76 18.63 -12.07 -20.80
N LYS A 77 19.20 -11.97 -22.00
CA LYS A 77 20.48 -11.27 -22.22
C LYS A 77 20.37 -9.78 -21.90
N THR A 78 19.27 -9.13 -22.25
CA THR A 78 19.04 -7.72 -21.97
C THR A 78 18.91 -7.49 -20.45
N LEU A 79 18.13 -8.32 -19.76
CA LEU A 79 18.00 -8.28 -18.30
C LEU A 79 19.38 -8.49 -17.60
N ALA A 80 20.13 -9.48 -18.04
CA ALA A 80 21.46 -9.77 -17.50
C ALA A 80 22.44 -8.60 -17.72
N GLY A 81 22.34 -7.90 -18.86
CA GLY A 81 23.13 -6.69 -19.16
C GLY A 81 22.86 -5.55 -18.17
N GLU A 82 21.67 -5.48 -17.61
CA GLU A 82 21.28 -4.53 -16.54
C GLU A 82 21.54 -5.09 -15.12
N GLY A 83 22.24 -6.24 -15.01
CA GLY A 83 22.53 -6.90 -13.73
C GLY A 83 21.34 -7.64 -13.13
N ILE A 84 20.29 -7.90 -13.91
CA ILE A 84 19.11 -8.64 -13.50
C ILE A 84 19.25 -10.09 -13.97
N THR A 85 19.61 -10.99 -13.06
CA THR A 85 19.79 -12.41 -13.34
C THR A 85 18.72 -13.22 -12.64
N PHE A 86 18.17 -14.23 -13.31
CA PHE A 86 17.27 -15.21 -12.72
C PHE A 86 18.07 -16.42 -12.22
N ASP A 87 17.75 -16.88 -11.02
CA ASP A 87 18.36 -18.04 -10.39
C ASP A 87 17.74 -19.35 -10.91
N ASP A 88 16.49 -19.27 -11.42
CA ASP A 88 15.80 -20.38 -12.08
C ASP A 88 14.79 -19.86 -13.12
N VAL A 89 14.54 -20.67 -14.16
CA VAL A 89 13.59 -20.40 -15.22
C VAL A 89 12.72 -21.64 -15.46
N LEU A 90 11.48 -21.57 -15.03
CA LEU A 90 10.52 -22.65 -15.05
C LEU A 90 9.42 -22.35 -16.10
N ILE A 91 9.35 -23.18 -17.14
CA ILE A 91 8.43 -23.00 -18.24
C ILE A 91 7.56 -24.25 -18.38
N ASP A 92 6.27 -24.09 -18.18
CA ASP A 92 5.28 -25.10 -18.54
C ASP A 92 4.88 -24.90 -20.01
N ARG A 93 4.75 -26.00 -20.75
CA ARG A 93 4.49 -26.00 -22.20
C ARG A 93 3.12 -26.54 -22.56
N SER A 94 2.36 -26.98 -21.56
CA SER A 94 1.08 -27.65 -21.75
C SER A 94 -0.03 -26.68 -22.14
N PHE A 95 -1.03 -27.21 -22.81
CA PHE A 95 -2.29 -26.51 -23.02
C PHE A 95 -3.17 -26.56 -21.74
N PRO A 96 -4.11 -25.64 -21.58
CA PRO A 96 -4.99 -25.60 -20.41
C PRO A 96 -5.81 -26.88 -20.20
N ASP A 97 -6.25 -27.54 -21.26
CA ASP A 97 -7.06 -28.75 -21.24
C ASP A 97 -6.30 -30.03 -20.84
N GLU A 98 -4.97 -29.99 -20.84
CA GLU A 98 -4.14 -31.10 -20.37
C GLU A 98 -4.11 -31.18 -18.81
N HIS A 99 -4.48 -30.14 -18.11
CA HIS A 99 -4.57 -30.07 -16.64
C HIS A 99 -3.32 -30.56 -15.91
N LEU A 100 -2.12 -30.31 -16.45
CA LEU A 100 -0.88 -30.76 -15.81
C LEU A 100 -0.58 -30.02 -14.50
N PRO A 101 -0.04 -30.70 -13.50
CA PRO A 101 0.28 -30.09 -12.21
C PRO A 101 1.43 -29.05 -12.28
N THR A 102 2.18 -29.04 -13.37
CA THR A 102 3.28 -28.10 -13.64
C THR A 102 2.79 -26.74 -14.15
N ARG A 103 1.59 -26.73 -14.77
CA ARG A 103 0.96 -25.51 -15.28
C ARG A 103 0.39 -24.66 -14.15
N LYS A 104 0.71 -23.35 -14.10
CA LYS A 104 0.07 -22.42 -13.16
C LYS A 104 -1.46 -22.47 -13.30
N PRO A 105 -2.23 -22.53 -12.19
CA PRO A 105 -1.81 -22.35 -10.78
C PRO A 105 -1.29 -23.63 -10.10
N GLY A 106 -0.97 -24.70 -10.82
CA GLY A 106 -0.33 -25.89 -10.27
C GLY A 106 1.08 -25.61 -9.75
N THR A 107 1.51 -26.39 -8.76
CA THR A 107 2.78 -26.17 -8.04
C THR A 107 3.88 -27.14 -8.46
N GLY A 108 3.64 -27.98 -9.46
CA GLY A 108 4.52 -29.09 -9.83
C GLY A 108 5.94 -28.70 -10.21
N MET A 109 6.16 -27.49 -10.75
CA MET A 109 7.50 -26.97 -11.03
C MET A 109 8.23 -26.42 -9.79
N LEU A 110 7.52 -26.19 -8.67
CA LEU A 110 8.04 -25.45 -7.51
C LEU A 110 8.47 -26.36 -6.35
N GLY A 111 8.57 -27.68 -6.54
CA GLY A 111 8.85 -28.65 -5.47
C GLY A 111 10.01 -28.26 -4.57
N LYS A 112 11.17 -27.86 -5.15
CA LYS A 112 12.36 -27.48 -4.36
C LYS A 112 12.13 -26.28 -3.45
N TYR A 113 11.19 -25.38 -3.78
CA TYR A 113 10.87 -24.20 -2.98
C TYR A 113 9.94 -24.52 -1.82
N LEU A 114 9.23 -25.65 -1.89
CA LEU A 114 8.27 -26.12 -0.90
C LEU A 114 8.88 -27.05 0.16
N GLU A 115 10.15 -27.43 0.01
CA GLU A 115 10.86 -28.37 0.89
C GLU A 115 11.34 -27.77 2.24
N GLY A 116 10.89 -26.54 2.59
CA GLY A 116 11.13 -25.92 3.90
C GLY A 116 12.43 -25.09 4.00
N SER A 117 13.19 -24.92 2.90
CA SER A 117 14.37 -24.06 2.86
C SER A 117 14.05 -22.58 2.69
N TYR A 118 12.83 -22.26 2.26
CA TYR A 118 12.34 -20.91 1.97
C TYR A 118 11.31 -20.46 3.01
N ASP A 119 11.31 -19.17 3.33
CA ASP A 119 10.27 -18.53 4.12
C ASP A 119 9.16 -18.04 3.19
N LEU A 120 8.19 -18.94 2.94
CA LEU A 120 7.10 -18.67 2.00
C LEU A 120 6.24 -17.47 2.40
N SER A 121 6.14 -17.15 3.68
CA SER A 121 5.39 -15.97 4.16
C SER A 121 6.01 -14.64 3.72
N ARG A 122 7.29 -14.66 3.36
CA ARG A 122 8.05 -13.51 2.84
C ARG A 122 8.30 -13.57 1.33
N CYS A 123 7.95 -14.68 0.69
CA CYS A 123 8.03 -14.83 -0.75
C CYS A 123 6.83 -14.16 -1.45
N TYR A 124 7.04 -13.77 -2.70
CA TYR A 124 5.99 -13.19 -3.54
C TYR A 124 5.87 -13.92 -4.86
N VAL A 125 4.63 -14.10 -5.32
CA VAL A 125 4.34 -14.34 -6.74
C VAL A 125 4.00 -12.99 -7.37
N ILE A 126 4.66 -12.66 -8.47
CA ILE A 126 4.46 -11.42 -9.22
C ILE A 126 3.96 -11.82 -10.61
N GLY A 127 2.77 -11.39 -10.96
CA GLY A 127 2.12 -11.74 -12.23
C GLY A 127 1.06 -10.71 -12.62
N ASP A 128 0.34 -10.96 -13.69
CA ASP A 128 -0.74 -10.09 -14.19
C ASP A 128 -2.10 -10.81 -14.25
N ARG A 129 -2.14 -12.13 -13.98
CA ARG A 129 -3.33 -12.97 -14.10
C ARG A 129 -3.79 -13.55 -12.76
N GLU A 130 -5.07 -13.91 -12.70
CA GLU A 130 -5.63 -14.59 -11.51
C GLU A 130 -4.99 -15.97 -11.25
N THR A 131 -4.42 -16.60 -12.28
CA THR A 131 -3.65 -17.85 -12.12
C THR A 131 -2.37 -17.66 -11.29
N ASP A 132 -1.76 -16.46 -11.34
CA ASP A 132 -0.60 -16.13 -10.51
C ASP A 132 -1.04 -15.87 -9.07
N ALA A 133 -2.17 -15.18 -8.88
CA ALA A 133 -2.78 -15.01 -7.57
C ALA A 133 -3.10 -16.36 -6.92
N GLN A 134 -3.73 -17.27 -7.68
CA GLN A 134 -4.05 -18.61 -7.18
C GLN A 134 -2.78 -19.43 -6.90
N LEU A 135 -1.73 -19.30 -7.73
CA LEU A 135 -0.44 -19.95 -7.48
C LEU A 135 0.13 -19.51 -6.12
N ALA A 136 0.10 -18.20 -5.82
CA ALA A 136 0.57 -17.68 -4.54
C ALA A 136 -0.20 -18.31 -3.36
N LEU A 137 -1.52 -18.40 -3.47
CA LEU A 137 -2.36 -19.04 -2.44
C LEU A 137 -2.00 -20.52 -2.26
N ASN A 138 -1.78 -21.24 -3.36
CA ASN A 138 -1.46 -22.67 -3.36
C ASN A 138 -0.11 -22.98 -2.71
N ILE A 139 0.87 -22.08 -2.82
CA ILE A 139 2.20 -22.26 -2.21
C ILE A 139 2.36 -21.54 -0.86
N GLY A 140 1.35 -20.77 -0.43
CA GLY A 140 1.39 -20.07 0.86
C GLY A 140 2.20 -18.75 0.85
N CYS A 141 2.34 -18.12 -0.33
CA CYS A 141 3.02 -16.86 -0.52
C CYS A 141 2.04 -15.68 -0.58
N LYS A 142 2.59 -14.45 -0.62
CA LYS A 142 1.87 -13.26 -1.05
C LYS A 142 1.87 -13.13 -2.58
N ALA A 143 0.88 -12.43 -3.14
CA ALA A 143 0.81 -12.10 -4.56
C ALA A 143 0.80 -10.59 -4.79
N LEU A 144 1.53 -10.16 -5.81
CA LEU A 144 1.47 -8.81 -6.37
C LEU A 144 1.01 -8.92 -7.82
N ILE A 145 -0.23 -8.52 -8.09
CA ILE A 145 -0.87 -8.72 -9.40
C ILE A 145 -0.96 -7.38 -10.13
N LEU A 146 -0.27 -7.31 -11.26
CA LEU A 146 -0.11 -6.10 -12.09
C LEU A 146 -1.35 -5.88 -12.97
N LYS A 147 -2.48 -5.60 -12.35
CA LYS A 147 -3.75 -5.24 -13.00
C LYS A 147 -4.66 -4.49 -12.04
N SER A 148 -5.65 -3.79 -12.58
CA SER A 148 -6.74 -3.27 -11.77
C SER A 148 -7.67 -4.41 -11.34
N PRO A 149 -8.15 -4.44 -10.09
CA PRO A 149 -9.08 -5.45 -9.64
C PRO A 149 -10.44 -5.34 -10.36
N ASP A 150 -11.05 -6.48 -10.63
CA ASP A 150 -12.35 -6.63 -11.24
C ASP A 150 -13.27 -7.57 -10.42
N GLU A 151 -14.44 -7.94 -10.96
CA GLU A 151 -15.39 -8.81 -10.25
C GLU A 151 -14.88 -10.22 -9.98
N ASN A 152 -13.90 -10.69 -10.79
CA ASN A 152 -13.28 -12.01 -10.68
C ASN A 152 -12.04 -12.01 -9.78
N SER A 153 -11.63 -10.85 -9.29
CA SER A 153 -10.43 -10.68 -8.47
C SER A 153 -10.59 -11.34 -7.10
N TYR A 154 -9.55 -12.04 -6.65
CA TYR A 154 -9.53 -12.68 -5.35
C TYR A 154 -9.57 -11.66 -4.22
N LYS A 155 -10.41 -11.92 -3.21
CA LYS A 155 -10.51 -11.14 -1.96
C LYS A 155 -9.80 -11.87 -0.83
N ASP A 156 -8.48 -11.95 -0.90
CA ASP A 156 -7.61 -12.55 0.14
C ASP A 156 -6.56 -11.50 0.54
N GLU A 157 -6.27 -11.38 1.83
CA GLU A 157 -5.32 -10.40 2.37
C GLU A 157 -3.88 -10.56 1.87
N ARG A 158 -3.53 -11.74 1.36
CA ARG A 158 -2.22 -12.03 0.77
C ARG A 158 -2.09 -11.54 -0.66
N ILE A 159 -3.17 -11.11 -1.30
CA ILE A 159 -3.19 -10.67 -2.70
C ILE A 159 -3.32 -9.15 -2.75
N THR A 160 -2.37 -8.50 -3.39
CA THR A 160 -2.39 -7.06 -3.62
C THR A 160 -2.36 -6.78 -5.12
N TYR A 161 -3.39 -6.10 -5.62
CA TYR A 161 -3.43 -5.61 -6.99
C TYR A 161 -2.68 -4.29 -7.07
N VAL A 162 -1.82 -4.15 -8.07
CA VAL A 162 -0.94 -2.99 -8.24
C VAL A 162 -0.99 -2.48 -9.69
N ASP A 163 -0.69 -1.22 -9.90
CA ASP A 163 -0.73 -0.55 -11.20
C ASP A 163 0.63 -0.43 -11.88
N SER A 164 1.71 -0.73 -11.17
CA SER A 164 3.05 -0.45 -11.65
C SER A 164 4.14 -1.28 -10.97
N TRP A 165 5.25 -1.43 -11.67
CA TRP A 165 6.48 -2.01 -11.11
C TRP A 165 7.08 -1.14 -9.98
N ASP A 166 6.81 0.15 -9.96
CA ASP A 166 7.23 1.03 -8.86
C ASP A 166 6.56 0.61 -7.56
N LYS A 167 5.26 0.29 -7.62
CA LYS A 167 4.53 -0.20 -6.46
C LYS A 167 4.97 -1.61 -6.04
N ILE A 168 5.26 -2.50 -7.01
CA ILE A 168 5.83 -3.82 -6.72
C ILE A 168 7.15 -3.68 -5.94
N ALA A 169 8.08 -2.85 -6.45
CA ALA A 169 9.37 -2.65 -5.80
C ALA A 169 9.23 -2.05 -4.39
N GLU A 170 8.30 -1.11 -4.22
CA GLU A 170 8.00 -0.52 -2.92
C GLU A 170 7.56 -1.58 -1.91
N LEU A 171 6.59 -2.43 -2.29
CA LEU A 171 6.05 -3.47 -1.40
C LEU A 171 7.08 -4.57 -1.08
N VAL A 172 7.85 -5.01 -2.08
CA VAL A 172 8.89 -6.02 -1.89
C VAL A 172 10.04 -5.50 -1.02
N PHE A 173 10.47 -4.25 -1.21
CA PHE A 173 11.60 -3.68 -0.50
C PHE A 173 11.26 -3.16 0.89
N ALA A 174 10.18 -2.39 1.02
CA ALA A 174 9.85 -1.66 2.24
C ALA A 174 8.59 -2.18 2.96
N GLY A 175 7.89 -3.15 2.35
CA GLY A 175 6.69 -3.76 2.91
C GLY A 175 5.45 -2.87 2.87
N GLU A 176 4.34 -3.42 3.32
CA GLU A 176 3.05 -2.73 3.46
C GLU A 176 3.06 -1.78 4.66
N ARG A 177 2.37 -0.65 4.53
CA ARG A 177 2.17 0.31 5.60
C ARG A 177 0.75 0.22 6.14
N LYS A 178 0.46 -0.96 6.71
CA LYS A 178 -0.83 -1.26 7.37
C LYS A 178 -0.63 -1.44 8.86
N SER A 179 -1.62 -1.07 9.64
CA SER A 179 -1.63 -1.34 11.09
C SER A 179 -3.05 -1.43 11.60
N GLU A 180 -3.18 -2.07 12.77
CA GLU A 180 -4.41 -2.19 13.55
C GLU A 180 -4.12 -1.82 14.99
N VAL A 181 -5.06 -1.11 15.61
CA VAL A 181 -5.09 -0.80 17.03
C VAL A 181 -6.47 -1.11 17.58
N LYS A 182 -6.50 -1.90 18.65
CA LYS A 182 -7.68 -2.09 19.51
C LYS A 182 -7.41 -1.46 20.84
N ARG A 183 -8.34 -0.62 21.31
CA ARG A 183 -8.27 0.08 22.58
C ARG A 183 -9.59 -0.07 23.30
N THR A 184 -9.57 -0.75 24.43
CA THR A 184 -10.75 -0.96 25.28
C THR A 184 -10.49 -0.33 26.64
N THR A 185 -11.38 0.53 27.09
CA THR A 185 -11.43 1.11 28.43
C THR A 185 -12.74 0.73 29.09
N LYS A 186 -13.13 1.42 30.18
CA LYS A 186 -14.47 1.31 30.75
C LYS A 186 -15.52 2.18 30.04
N GLU A 187 -15.05 3.11 29.22
CA GLU A 187 -15.82 4.19 28.61
C GLU A 187 -15.94 3.97 27.10
N THR A 188 -14.94 3.31 26.48
CA THR A 188 -14.90 3.12 25.02
C THR A 188 -14.34 1.75 24.64
N ASP A 189 -14.85 1.18 23.54
CA ASP A 189 -14.26 0.05 22.83
C ASP A 189 -14.03 0.45 21.37
N ILE A 190 -12.76 0.48 20.96
CA ILE A 190 -12.31 1.11 19.71
C ILE A 190 -11.46 0.15 18.89
N GLU A 191 -11.80 0.00 17.63
CA GLU A 191 -10.96 -0.66 16.62
C GLU A 191 -10.64 0.32 15.50
N VAL A 192 -9.34 0.52 15.25
CA VAL A 192 -8.83 1.33 14.15
C VAL A 192 -7.91 0.50 13.28
N ARG A 193 -8.14 0.49 11.97
CA ARG A 193 -7.21 -0.06 10.97
C ARG A 193 -6.89 1.02 9.95
N ILE A 194 -5.63 1.10 9.56
CA ILE A 194 -5.14 2.05 8.56
C ILE A 194 -4.30 1.34 7.49
N ASN A 195 -4.46 1.77 6.25
CA ASN A 195 -3.56 1.46 5.15
C ASN A 195 -3.10 2.78 4.52
N LEU A 196 -1.84 3.16 4.74
CA LEU A 196 -1.28 4.42 4.22
C LEU A 196 -1.11 4.42 2.70
N ASP A 197 -1.09 3.23 2.08
CA ASP A 197 -0.96 3.00 0.64
C ASP A 197 -2.29 2.67 -0.02
N GLY A 198 -3.40 3.04 0.62
CA GLY A 198 -4.77 2.82 0.16
C GLY A 198 -5.22 3.77 -0.94
N ASN A 199 -6.52 3.75 -1.20
CA ASN A 199 -7.17 4.58 -2.21
C ASN A 199 -8.25 5.51 -1.66
N GLY A 200 -8.39 5.61 -0.32
CA GLY A 200 -9.36 6.43 0.37
C GLY A 200 -10.67 5.71 0.71
N ALA A 201 -10.65 4.37 0.77
CA ALA A 201 -11.78 3.61 1.27
C ALA A 201 -11.99 3.87 2.78
N CYS A 202 -13.23 4.17 3.18
CA CYS A 202 -13.56 4.48 4.56
C CYS A 202 -14.76 3.64 5.02
N ASP A 203 -14.63 3.07 6.22
CA ASP A 203 -15.69 2.41 6.97
C ASP A 203 -15.62 2.91 8.41
N ILE A 204 -16.44 3.91 8.74
CA ILE A 204 -16.31 4.70 9.96
C ILE A 204 -17.64 4.79 10.68
N HIS A 205 -17.65 4.37 11.95
CA HIS A 205 -18.80 4.35 12.82
C HIS A 205 -18.39 4.69 14.26
N THR A 206 -18.61 5.93 14.69
CA THR A 206 -18.33 6.39 16.05
C THR A 206 -19.61 6.65 16.87
N GLY A 207 -20.76 6.59 16.23
CA GLY A 207 -22.03 7.01 16.83
C GLY A 207 -22.29 8.52 16.77
N LEU A 208 -21.35 9.32 16.27
CA LEU A 208 -21.42 10.76 16.07
C LEU A 208 -21.34 11.06 14.57
N GLY A 209 -22.47 11.36 13.92
CA GLY A 209 -22.53 11.46 12.46
C GLY A 209 -21.64 12.56 11.86
N PHE A 210 -21.52 13.70 12.54
CA PHE A 210 -20.62 14.75 12.08
C PHE A 210 -19.15 14.37 12.27
N PHE A 211 -18.81 13.68 13.35
CA PHE A 211 -17.45 13.20 13.58
C PHE A 211 -17.05 12.13 12.56
N ASP A 212 -17.94 11.18 12.24
CA ASP A 212 -17.73 10.20 11.17
C ASP A 212 -17.39 10.89 9.85
N HIS A 213 -18.18 11.93 9.48
CA HIS A 213 -17.94 12.74 8.29
C HIS A 213 -16.56 13.43 8.32
N MET A 214 -16.12 13.93 9.48
CA MET A 214 -14.79 14.54 9.63
C MET A 214 -13.66 13.53 9.47
N LEU A 215 -13.77 12.35 10.04
CA LEU A 215 -12.80 11.26 9.90
C LEU A 215 -12.73 10.75 8.44
N GLU A 216 -13.86 10.69 7.73
CA GLU A 216 -13.87 10.37 6.30
C GLU A 216 -13.04 11.35 5.45
N GLN A 217 -12.97 12.64 5.84
CA GLN A 217 -12.12 13.61 5.13
C GLN A 217 -10.65 13.19 5.20
N ILE A 218 -10.21 12.61 6.35
CA ILE A 218 -8.84 12.14 6.51
C ILE A 218 -8.54 11.02 5.52
N GLY A 219 -9.39 10.00 5.43
CA GLY A 219 -9.19 8.88 4.51
C GLY A 219 -9.25 9.31 3.05
N LYS A 220 -10.36 9.93 2.63
CA LYS A 220 -10.61 10.30 1.23
C LYS A 220 -9.59 11.29 0.68
N HIS A 221 -9.32 12.38 1.38
CA HIS A 221 -8.37 13.40 0.92
C HIS A 221 -6.90 13.02 1.19
N GLY A 222 -6.65 12.18 2.22
CA GLY A 222 -5.36 11.58 2.49
C GLY A 222 -4.97 10.48 1.51
N GLY A 223 -5.96 9.87 0.85
CA GLY A 223 -5.76 8.72 -0.04
C GLY A 223 -5.32 7.47 0.71
N MET A 224 -5.71 7.35 1.97
CA MET A 224 -5.47 6.19 2.83
C MET A 224 -6.78 5.48 3.16
N ASP A 225 -6.75 4.16 3.32
CA ASP A 225 -7.94 3.44 3.75
C ASP A 225 -8.04 3.49 5.27
N LEU A 226 -9.24 3.78 5.78
CA LEU A 226 -9.54 3.88 7.20
C LEU A 226 -10.75 3.00 7.56
N TYR A 227 -10.56 2.17 8.58
CA TYR A 227 -11.61 1.49 9.30
C TYR A 227 -11.57 1.98 10.75
N ILE A 228 -12.68 2.56 11.24
CA ILE A 228 -12.79 3.09 12.60
C ILE A 228 -14.17 2.73 13.15
N HIS A 229 -14.21 1.80 14.10
CA HIS A 229 -15.44 1.42 14.79
C HIS A 229 -15.27 1.71 16.29
N VAL A 230 -16.23 2.41 16.84
CA VAL A 230 -16.22 2.88 18.23
C VAL A 230 -17.56 2.59 18.88
N ASP A 231 -17.53 1.91 20.02
CA ASP A 231 -18.64 1.82 20.97
C ASP A 231 -18.24 2.63 22.21
N GLY A 232 -18.79 3.84 22.36
CA GLY A 232 -18.46 4.79 23.41
C GLY A 232 -19.66 5.10 24.30
N ASP A 233 -19.40 5.65 25.48
CA ASP A 233 -20.40 5.99 26.50
C ASP A 233 -21.15 7.31 26.19
N LEU A 234 -21.67 7.44 24.96
CA LEU A 234 -22.39 8.63 24.45
C LEU A 234 -23.58 9.05 25.32
N GLN A 235 -24.07 8.17 26.19
CA GLN A 235 -25.07 8.51 27.20
C GLN A 235 -24.55 9.43 28.31
N VAL A 236 -23.18 9.53 28.45
CA VAL A 236 -22.51 10.48 29.34
C VAL A 236 -22.27 11.78 28.58
N ASP A 237 -21.38 11.74 27.60
CA ASP A 237 -21.17 12.78 26.61
C ASP A 237 -20.30 12.23 25.44
N GLU A 238 -19.90 13.09 24.52
CA GLU A 238 -19.09 12.76 23.35
C GLU A 238 -17.57 12.80 23.60
N HIS A 239 -17.12 13.27 24.78
CA HIS A 239 -15.70 13.56 25.08
C HIS A 239 -14.83 12.32 24.92
N HIS A 240 -15.13 11.25 25.66
CA HIS A 240 -14.34 10.03 25.65
C HIS A 240 -14.27 9.40 24.24
N THR A 241 -15.40 9.38 23.54
CA THR A 241 -15.47 8.86 22.15
C THR A 241 -14.52 9.60 21.23
N ILE A 242 -14.49 10.94 21.25
CA ILE A 242 -13.68 11.77 20.36
C ILE A 242 -12.21 11.68 20.72
N GLU A 243 -11.85 11.82 21.99
CA GLU A 243 -10.47 11.83 22.44
C GLU A 243 -9.81 10.47 22.27
N ASP A 244 -10.45 9.40 22.72
CA ASP A 244 -9.93 8.04 22.63
C ASP A 244 -9.80 7.56 21.16
N THR A 245 -10.74 7.98 20.28
CA THR A 245 -10.61 7.73 18.84
C THR A 245 -9.38 8.42 18.27
N ALA A 246 -9.11 9.67 18.66
CA ALA A 246 -7.91 10.39 18.22
C ALA A 246 -6.62 9.71 18.69
N LEU A 247 -6.59 9.23 19.95
CA LEU A 247 -5.45 8.48 20.49
C LEU A 247 -5.23 7.17 19.70
N ALA A 248 -6.28 6.39 19.48
CA ALA A 248 -6.19 5.13 18.75
C ALA A 248 -5.75 5.34 17.28
N LEU A 249 -6.31 6.35 16.59
CA LEU A 249 -5.94 6.72 15.23
C LEU A 249 -4.47 7.19 15.15
N GLY A 250 -4.02 8.02 16.09
CA GLY A 250 -2.64 8.49 16.16
C GLY A 250 -1.64 7.37 16.40
N GLU A 251 -1.95 6.45 17.31
CA GLU A 251 -1.15 5.26 17.56
C GLU A 251 -1.09 4.36 16.31
N CYS A 252 -2.25 4.13 15.66
CA CYS A 252 -2.33 3.35 14.45
C CYS A 252 -1.50 3.97 13.32
N LEU A 253 -1.59 5.28 13.11
CA LEU A 253 -0.76 6.02 12.16
C LEU A 253 0.73 5.87 12.46
N GLY A 254 1.14 6.02 13.70
CA GLY A 254 2.53 5.85 14.12
C GLY A 254 3.06 4.45 13.86
N LYS A 255 2.27 3.40 14.12
CA LYS A 255 2.61 2.00 13.83
C LYS A 255 2.75 1.75 12.32
N ALA A 256 1.83 2.27 11.50
CA ALA A 256 1.87 2.12 10.05
C ALA A 256 3.09 2.83 9.42
N LEU A 257 3.54 3.95 9.98
CA LEU A 257 4.75 4.66 9.54
C LEU A 257 6.05 3.90 9.86
N GLY A 258 6.04 3.00 10.83
CA GLY A 258 7.19 2.20 11.23
C GLY A 258 8.41 3.05 11.58
N ASP A 259 9.55 2.76 10.98
CA ASP A 259 10.83 3.45 11.23
C ASP A 259 10.96 4.81 10.51
N LYS A 260 9.95 5.22 9.76
CA LYS A 260 9.86 6.50 9.03
C LYS A 260 10.95 6.71 7.96
N ARG A 261 11.56 5.62 7.47
CA ARG A 261 12.55 5.73 6.39
C ARG A 261 11.89 6.04 5.06
N GLY A 262 12.53 6.90 4.28
CA GLY A 262 12.08 7.28 2.94
C GLY A 262 10.83 8.15 2.90
N ILE A 263 10.24 8.57 4.03
CA ILE A 263 9.10 9.48 4.03
C ILE A 263 9.55 10.93 3.82
N GLU A 264 8.64 11.77 3.30
CA GLU A 264 8.87 13.20 3.15
C GLU A 264 8.89 13.94 4.50
N ARG A 265 8.31 13.33 5.54
CA ARG A 265 8.24 13.80 6.93
C ARG A 265 7.37 15.04 7.13
N TYR A 266 7.38 16.00 6.22
CA TYR A 266 6.68 17.29 6.33
C TYR A 266 5.50 17.40 5.39
N GLY A 267 4.47 18.15 5.81
CA GLY A 267 3.32 18.46 4.96
C GLY A 267 2.64 19.76 5.37
N TYR A 268 1.92 20.37 4.41
CA TYR A 268 1.18 21.62 4.59
C TYR A 268 0.04 21.71 3.58
N CYS A 269 -1.04 22.42 3.91
CA CYS A 269 -2.17 22.60 2.99
C CYS A 269 -3.12 23.75 3.38
N LEU A 270 -3.94 24.18 2.42
CA LEU A 270 -4.88 25.33 2.40
C LEU A 270 -6.12 24.96 1.56
N PRO A 271 -7.02 25.76 1.18
CA PRO A 271 -8.19 26.46 1.72
C PRO A 271 -9.52 25.67 1.63
N MET A 272 -10.63 26.19 2.17
CA MET A 272 -12.00 25.63 2.04
C MET A 272 -13.01 26.79 1.89
N ASP A 273 -13.55 27.01 0.69
CA ASP A 273 -14.55 28.05 0.34
C ASP A 273 -14.22 29.45 0.94
N ASP A 274 -15.06 29.94 1.86
CA ASP A 274 -14.87 31.21 2.59
C ASP A 274 -13.78 31.13 3.67
N CYS A 275 -13.22 29.95 3.93
CA CYS A 275 -12.26 29.71 4.99
C CYS A 275 -10.85 29.45 4.45
N MET A 276 -9.87 30.01 5.12
CA MET A 276 -8.47 29.66 4.95
C MET A 276 -8.03 28.77 6.10
N CYS A 277 -7.64 27.52 5.77
CA CYS A 277 -7.21 26.51 6.75
C CYS A 277 -5.79 26.08 6.41
N GLN A 278 -4.87 26.34 7.31
CA GLN A 278 -3.47 25.93 7.19
C GLN A 278 -3.17 24.86 8.23
N VAL A 279 -2.68 23.70 7.78
CA VAL A 279 -2.14 22.66 8.64
C VAL A 279 -0.71 22.37 8.19
N VAL A 280 0.23 22.52 9.12
CA VAL A 280 1.63 22.18 8.92
C VAL A 280 1.99 21.10 9.90
N LEU A 281 2.62 20.03 9.46
CA LEU A 281 3.00 18.91 10.31
C LEU A 281 4.45 18.46 10.12
N ASP A 282 5.01 17.85 11.18
CA ASP A 282 6.33 17.23 11.21
C ASP A 282 6.30 15.95 12.06
N PHE A 283 6.62 14.80 11.45
CA PHE A 283 6.80 13.54 12.17
C PHE A 283 8.13 13.46 12.93
N GLY A 284 8.52 14.53 13.59
CA GLY A 284 9.78 14.68 14.32
C GLY A 284 9.90 13.91 15.63
N GLY A 285 8.94 13.06 15.99
CA GLY A 285 8.96 12.22 17.19
C GLY A 285 8.68 12.95 18.51
N ARG A 286 8.48 14.27 18.47
CA ARG A 286 8.18 15.11 19.64
C ARG A 286 6.84 15.80 19.42
N PRO A 287 5.76 15.36 20.08
CA PRO A 287 4.44 15.92 19.90
C PRO A 287 4.37 17.37 20.35
N TRP A 288 3.71 18.20 19.57
CA TRP A 288 3.41 19.59 19.94
C TRP A 288 2.26 20.09 19.08
N LEU A 289 1.23 20.64 19.69
CA LEU A 289 0.15 21.30 18.99
C LEU A 289 0.22 22.81 19.17
N VAL A 290 0.19 23.55 18.06
CA VAL A 290 -0.17 24.96 18.01
C VAL A 290 -1.54 25.07 17.38
N TRP A 291 -2.47 25.67 18.10
CA TRP A 291 -3.86 25.84 17.68
C TRP A 291 -4.21 27.33 17.59
N ASP A 292 -4.48 27.81 16.38
CA ASP A 292 -4.89 29.16 16.08
C ASP A 292 -6.17 29.13 15.24
N ALA A 293 -7.27 28.64 15.87
CA ALA A 293 -8.58 28.57 15.26
C ALA A 293 -9.65 28.83 16.31
N GLU A 294 -10.41 29.89 16.12
CA GLU A 294 -11.47 30.30 17.03
C GLU A 294 -12.84 29.86 16.50
N PHE A 295 -13.66 29.28 17.39
CA PHE A 295 -15.02 28.87 17.12
C PHE A 295 -15.96 29.58 18.12
N LYS A 296 -17.09 30.11 17.62
CA LYS A 296 -18.06 30.89 18.41
C LYS A 296 -19.32 30.10 18.73
N ARG A 297 -19.63 29.08 17.90
CA ARG A 297 -20.75 28.19 18.15
C ARG A 297 -20.35 27.15 19.20
N GLU A 298 -21.32 26.75 20.02
CA GLU A 298 -21.12 25.70 21.00
C GLU A 298 -20.89 24.33 20.34
N LYS A 299 -21.63 24.06 19.24
CA LYS A 299 -21.52 22.82 18.48
C LYS A 299 -21.56 23.07 16.97
N VAL A 300 -20.92 22.17 16.22
CA VAL A 300 -21.11 21.99 14.78
C VAL A 300 -21.53 20.55 14.52
N GLY A 301 -22.73 20.37 13.97
CA GLY A 301 -23.37 19.05 13.99
C GLY A 301 -23.61 18.58 15.43
N ASP A 302 -23.25 17.35 15.72
CA ASP A 302 -23.28 16.73 17.05
C ASP A 302 -21.98 16.91 17.85
N MET A 303 -20.96 17.56 17.29
CA MET A 303 -19.63 17.72 17.87
C MET A 303 -19.46 19.08 18.55
N PRO A 304 -19.14 19.15 19.86
CA PRO A 304 -18.81 20.39 20.54
C PRO A 304 -17.53 20.99 19.97
N THR A 305 -17.48 22.30 19.83
CA THR A 305 -16.33 22.98 19.19
C THR A 305 -15.07 22.94 20.04
N GLU A 306 -15.18 22.80 21.35
CA GLU A 306 -14.05 22.59 22.25
C GLU A 306 -13.33 21.26 21.97
N MET A 307 -14.08 20.22 21.52
CA MET A 307 -13.52 18.91 21.19
C MET A 307 -12.64 18.90 19.93
N PHE A 308 -12.70 19.93 19.10
CA PHE A 308 -11.77 20.05 17.96
C PHE A 308 -10.33 20.15 18.43
N LEU A 309 -10.05 21.01 19.40
CA LEU A 309 -8.70 21.13 20.00
C LEU A 309 -8.26 19.80 20.63
N HIS A 310 -9.14 19.16 21.41
CA HIS A 310 -8.87 17.88 22.07
C HIS A 310 -8.53 16.78 21.08
N PHE A 311 -9.30 16.65 19.98
CA PHE A 311 -9.03 15.69 18.93
C PHE A 311 -7.61 15.86 18.34
N PHE A 312 -7.27 17.07 17.89
CA PHE A 312 -5.96 17.31 17.26
C PHE A 312 -4.81 17.21 18.27
N LYS A 313 -5.04 17.52 19.54
CA LYS A 313 -4.05 17.35 20.61
C LYS A 313 -3.76 15.88 20.84
N SER A 314 -4.77 15.06 21.02
CA SER A 314 -4.65 13.62 21.24
C SER A 314 -4.04 12.90 20.03
N LEU A 315 -4.45 13.28 18.82
CA LEU A 315 -3.86 12.79 17.58
C LEU A 315 -2.37 13.14 17.47
N SER A 316 -2.00 14.39 17.76
CA SER A 316 -0.60 14.86 17.77
C SER A 316 0.26 14.07 18.76
N ASP A 317 -0.24 13.86 19.97
CA ASP A 317 0.47 13.16 21.03
C ASP A 317 0.69 11.68 20.67
N ALA A 318 -0.36 11.00 20.22
CA ALA A 318 -0.32 9.58 19.91
C ALA A 318 0.52 9.26 18.68
N ALA A 319 0.41 10.08 17.62
CA ALA A 319 1.23 9.94 16.40
C ALA A 319 2.66 10.48 16.55
N LYS A 320 2.98 11.10 17.69
CA LYS A 320 4.27 11.76 17.98
C LYS A 320 4.67 12.77 16.90
N MET A 321 3.72 13.58 16.46
CA MET A 321 3.94 14.61 15.44
C MET A 321 3.71 16.01 15.97
N ASN A 322 4.41 16.98 15.37
CA ASN A 322 4.09 18.39 15.56
C ASN A 322 2.94 18.77 14.63
N LEU A 323 1.98 19.52 15.13
CA LEU A 323 0.90 20.12 14.35
C LEU A 323 0.85 21.63 14.63
N ASN A 324 0.82 22.42 13.56
CA ASN A 324 0.48 23.82 13.61
C ASN A 324 -0.77 24.02 12.75
N ILE A 325 -1.87 24.41 13.40
CA ILE A 325 -3.17 24.58 12.77
C ILE A 325 -3.58 26.02 12.90
N LYS A 326 -3.88 26.66 11.77
CA LYS A 326 -4.46 27.98 11.71
C LYS A 326 -5.68 27.96 10.80
N ALA A 327 -6.80 28.56 11.26
CA ALA A 327 -8.00 28.65 10.44
C ALA A 327 -8.73 29.98 10.67
N GLU A 328 -9.06 30.64 9.54
CA GLU A 328 -9.81 31.89 9.50
C GLU A 328 -11.01 31.70 8.54
N GLY A 329 -12.14 32.33 8.86
CA GLY A 329 -13.36 32.26 8.04
C GLY A 329 -14.60 32.50 8.88
N GLN A 330 -15.76 32.61 8.23
CA GLN A 330 -17.01 32.95 8.89
C GLN A 330 -17.86 31.71 9.17
N ASN A 331 -17.94 30.76 8.24
CA ASN A 331 -18.70 29.54 8.39
C ASN A 331 -17.88 28.49 9.19
N GLU A 332 -18.35 28.19 10.40
CA GLU A 332 -17.61 27.31 11.31
C GLU A 332 -17.63 25.84 10.89
N HIS A 333 -18.67 25.39 10.14
CA HIS A 333 -18.67 24.09 9.50
C HIS A 333 -17.56 24.01 8.43
N HIS A 334 -17.48 24.98 7.51
CA HIS A 334 -16.42 25.05 6.50
C HIS A 334 -15.02 25.13 7.14
N LYS A 335 -14.92 25.88 8.25
CA LYS A 335 -13.65 26.04 8.97
C LYS A 335 -13.13 24.71 9.51
N ILE A 336 -13.96 23.95 10.25
CA ILE A 336 -13.51 22.66 10.80
C ILE A 336 -13.33 21.60 9.72
N GLU A 337 -14.22 21.51 8.75
CA GLU A 337 -14.07 20.60 7.61
C GLU A 337 -12.81 20.94 6.80
N GLY A 338 -12.53 22.21 6.60
CA GLY A 338 -11.29 22.69 5.96
C GLY A 338 -10.04 22.28 6.73
N ILE A 339 -10.04 22.31 8.07
CA ILE A 339 -8.93 21.83 8.90
C ILE A 339 -8.72 20.32 8.69
N PHE A 340 -9.78 19.49 8.70
CA PHE A 340 -9.65 18.05 8.47
C PHE A 340 -9.14 17.73 7.07
N LYS A 341 -9.62 18.42 6.03
CA LYS A 341 -9.13 18.29 4.65
C LYS A 341 -7.66 18.72 4.53
N ALA A 342 -7.29 19.83 5.17
CA ALA A 342 -5.92 20.33 5.19
C ALA A 342 -4.98 19.35 5.91
N LEU A 343 -5.40 18.76 7.05
CA LEU A 343 -4.69 17.69 7.72
C LEU A 343 -4.49 16.49 6.78
N ALA A 344 -5.55 16.02 6.15
CA ALA A 344 -5.51 14.89 5.25
C ALA A 344 -4.51 15.08 4.11
N ARG A 345 -4.52 16.24 3.49
CA ARG A 345 -3.58 16.59 2.41
C ARG A 345 -2.14 16.72 2.91
N SER A 346 -1.96 17.28 4.10
CA SER A 346 -0.64 17.39 4.74
C SER A 346 -0.10 16.01 5.12
N LEU A 347 -0.93 15.11 5.63
CA LEU A 347 -0.58 13.71 5.89
C LEU A 347 -0.17 13.01 4.61
N LYS A 348 -0.94 13.14 3.52
CA LYS A 348 -0.62 12.55 2.21
C LYS A 348 0.76 12.96 1.72
N MET A 349 1.13 14.23 1.90
CA MET A 349 2.47 14.73 1.54
C MET A 349 3.54 14.13 2.44
N ALA A 350 3.33 14.20 3.75
CA ALA A 350 4.32 13.81 4.75
C ALA A 350 4.62 12.31 4.75
N VAL A 351 3.62 11.46 4.50
CA VAL A 351 3.78 9.99 4.47
C VAL A 351 4.25 9.46 3.12
N LYS A 352 4.32 10.30 2.09
CA LYS A 352 4.83 9.88 0.78
C LYS A 352 6.21 9.27 0.95
N ARG A 353 6.41 8.07 0.41
CA ARG A 353 7.65 7.30 0.56
C ARG A 353 8.39 7.20 -0.78
N ASP A 354 9.72 7.38 -0.73
CA ASP A 354 10.63 7.14 -1.85
C ASP A 354 11.64 6.06 -1.47
N ILE A 355 11.52 4.89 -2.08
CA ILE A 355 12.42 3.76 -1.83
C ILE A 355 13.81 3.96 -2.44
N TYR A 356 13.98 4.84 -3.40
CA TYR A 356 15.27 5.15 -4.02
C TYR A 356 16.10 6.12 -3.16
N HIS A 357 15.44 6.84 -2.23
CA HIS A 357 16.06 7.72 -1.24
C HIS A 357 15.65 7.29 0.17
N TYR A 358 15.81 5.99 0.46
CA TYR A 358 15.30 5.32 1.67
C TYR A 358 16.17 5.62 2.91
N GLN A 359 16.42 6.91 3.16
CA GLN A 359 17.15 7.38 4.34
C GLN A 359 16.17 7.87 5.41
N LEU A 360 16.62 7.84 6.66
CA LEU A 360 15.89 8.50 7.74
C LEU A 360 15.99 10.02 7.52
N PRO A 361 14.87 10.76 7.36
CA PRO A 361 14.89 12.20 7.07
C PRO A 361 15.22 13.01 8.34
N SER A 362 16.40 12.77 8.91
CA SER A 362 16.87 13.39 10.15
C SER A 362 18.38 13.55 10.15
N SER A 363 18.86 14.77 10.36
CA SER A 363 20.28 15.06 10.56
C SER A 363 20.84 14.48 11.88
N LYS A 364 19.95 14.10 12.81
CA LYS A 364 20.32 13.52 14.12
C LYS A 364 20.37 11.99 14.10
N GLY A 365 19.95 11.35 13.01
CA GLY A 365 19.91 9.88 12.90
C GLY A 365 18.79 9.19 13.68
N VAL A 366 17.89 9.97 14.31
CA VAL A 366 16.70 9.50 15.05
C VAL A 366 15.50 10.41 14.78
N LEU A 367 14.28 9.85 14.89
CA LEU A 367 12.99 10.53 14.84
C LEU A 367 12.05 10.01 15.93
#